data_6eb55011ac3b6bba77e26b7523fd82b7
#
_entry.id   6eb55011ac3b6bba77e26b7523fd82b7
#
_cell.length_a   1.000
_cell.length_b   1.000
_cell.length_c   1.000
_cell.angle_alpha   90.00
_cell.angle_beta   90.00
_cell.angle_gamma   90.00
#
_symmetry.space_group_name_H-M   'P 1'
#
loop_
_entity.id
_entity.type
_entity.pdbx_description
1 polymer ?
#
loop_
_entity_poly.entity_id
_entity_poly.type
_entity_poly.pdbx_seq_one_letter_code
_entity_poly.pdbx_strand_id
1 'polypeptide(L)'
;MPIGMGFHTPINVPFTTNGKRNNYKLKLSVGKRWEMSERSLPTGKLNDLNEEEALLRTEGLYPFGKAIEWALTNEPLSIDGKNYNGAILTDTEKGISVFYETDEQFKHWTLWNNGGEVPYVCPEPQSWATNAPNLKLPAQLTGFQFIEPGKEWKAVTRLYVK
;
A
#
# COMPACT_ATOMS: atom_id res chain seq x y z
N MET A 1 -20.15 -16.05 -3.73
CA MET A 1 -19.80 -14.89 -4.58
C MET A 1 -18.33 -14.52 -4.33
N PRO A 2 -17.45 -14.42 -5.33
CA PRO A 2 -16.12 -13.91 -5.12
C PRO A 2 -16.16 -12.44 -4.65
N ILE A 3 -15.28 -12.08 -3.73
CA ILE A 3 -15.19 -10.71 -3.20
C ILE A 3 -13.75 -10.23 -3.18
N GLY A 4 -13.53 -9.06 -3.75
CA GLY A 4 -12.31 -8.28 -3.64
C GLY A 4 -12.65 -6.80 -3.51
N MET A 5 -11.92 -6.11 -2.66
CA MET A 5 -12.10 -4.69 -2.39
C MET A 5 -10.73 -4.01 -2.36
N GLY A 6 -10.68 -2.80 -2.87
CA GLY A 6 -9.54 -1.90 -2.76
C GLY A 6 -10.01 -0.46 -2.68
N PHE A 7 -9.17 0.39 -2.14
CA PHE A 7 -9.41 1.83 -2.10
C PHE A 7 -8.32 2.55 -2.89
N HIS A 8 -8.72 3.57 -3.64
CA HIS A 8 -7.80 4.47 -4.34
C HIS A 8 -7.86 5.84 -3.65
N THR A 9 -7.11 5.98 -2.56
CA THR A 9 -7.15 7.14 -1.68
C THR A 9 -5.92 8.02 -1.88
N PRO A 10 -6.01 9.14 -2.63
CA PRO A 10 -4.91 10.08 -2.76
C PRO A 10 -4.71 10.86 -1.46
N ILE A 11 -3.47 10.96 -1.00
CA ILE A 11 -3.07 11.83 0.11
C ILE A 11 -2.31 13.01 -0.49
N ASN A 12 -2.89 14.18 -0.40
CA ASN A 12 -2.28 15.42 -0.92
C ASN A 12 -1.05 15.84 -0.11
N VAL A 13 -0.07 16.42 -0.80
CA VAL A 13 1.18 16.92 -0.23
C VAL A 13 1.50 18.29 -0.84
N PRO A 14 1.82 19.30 -0.03
CA PRO A 14 1.87 19.29 1.43
C PRO A 14 0.48 19.29 2.08
N PHE A 15 0.33 18.62 3.23
CA PHE A 15 -0.88 18.68 4.05
C PHE A 15 -0.66 19.52 5.32
N THR A 16 0.55 20.01 5.56
CA THR A 16 0.89 20.91 6.66
C THR A 16 1.00 22.34 6.17
N THR A 17 0.66 23.30 7.04
CA THR A 17 0.80 24.74 6.73
C THR A 17 2.27 25.08 6.45
N ASN A 18 2.54 25.69 5.30
CA ASN A 18 3.88 26.02 4.81
C ASN A 18 4.80 24.80 4.65
N GLY A 19 4.24 23.58 4.55
CA GLY A 19 4.99 22.36 4.29
C GLY A 19 5.67 22.39 2.92
N LYS A 20 6.82 21.73 2.83
CA LYS A 20 7.57 21.58 1.57
C LYS A 20 7.48 20.13 1.11
N ARG A 21 7.10 19.90 -0.14
CA ARG A 21 6.95 18.56 -0.73
C ARG A 21 8.15 17.64 -0.48
N ASN A 22 9.36 18.18 -0.49
CA ASN A 22 10.60 17.40 -0.31
C ASN A 22 10.78 16.85 1.12
N ASN A 23 9.99 17.32 2.08
CA ASN A 23 10.09 16.89 3.48
C ASN A 23 9.17 15.69 3.79
N TYR A 24 8.45 15.16 2.80
CA TYR A 24 7.53 14.05 3.03
C TYR A 24 8.18 12.71 2.75
N LYS A 25 8.04 11.78 3.70
CA LYS A 25 8.46 10.40 3.57
C LYS A 25 7.29 9.45 3.84
N LEU A 26 7.21 8.40 3.02
CA LEU A 26 6.19 7.35 3.12
C LEU A 26 6.80 6.07 3.67
N LYS A 27 6.24 5.56 4.77
CA LYS A 27 6.39 4.16 5.19
C LYS A 27 5.14 3.38 4.80
N LEU A 28 5.32 2.11 4.44
CA LEU A 28 4.23 1.24 4.00
C LEU A 28 4.50 -0.20 4.45
N SER A 29 3.48 -0.87 4.96
CA SER A 29 3.54 -2.27 5.36
C SER A 29 3.61 -3.18 4.14
N VAL A 30 4.79 -3.40 3.59
CA VAL A 30 5.01 -4.17 2.36
C VAL A 30 5.97 -5.32 2.59
N GLY A 31 5.80 -6.43 1.87
CA GLY A 31 6.67 -7.61 1.95
C GLY A 31 7.45 -7.82 0.66
N LYS A 32 6.77 -8.24 -0.40
CA LYS A 32 7.38 -8.57 -1.70
C LYS A 32 6.73 -7.79 -2.83
N ARG A 33 7.46 -7.66 -3.93
CA ARG A 33 7.00 -7.02 -5.17
C ARG A 33 6.44 -8.06 -6.14
N TRP A 34 5.23 -7.85 -6.65
CA TRP A 34 4.73 -8.62 -7.78
C TRP A 34 5.49 -8.26 -9.06
N GLU A 35 5.97 -9.28 -9.77
CA GLU A 35 6.41 -9.09 -11.15
C GLU A 35 5.18 -8.88 -12.04
N MET A 36 5.22 -7.78 -12.82
CA MET A 36 4.11 -7.37 -13.67
C MET A 36 4.44 -7.62 -15.14
N SER A 37 3.46 -8.11 -15.89
CA SER A 37 3.54 -8.20 -17.36
C SER A 37 3.38 -6.82 -18.00
N GLU A 38 3.60 -6.71 -19.32
CA GLU A 38 3.36 -5.49 -20.13
C GLU A 38 1.91 -4.99 -20.03
N ARG A 39 0.98 -5.85 -19.66
CA ARG A 39 -0.45 -5.50 -19.45
C ARG A 39 -0.77 -5.07 -18.03
N SER A 40 0.23 -4.78 -17.20
CA SER A 40 0.08 -4.46 -15.78
C SER A 40 -0.68 -5.52 -14.99
N LEU A 41 -0.50 -6.80 -15.34
CA LEU A 41 -1.05 -7.93 -14.61
C LEU A 41 0.09 -8.73 -13.95
N PRO A 42 -0.10 -9.21 -12.69
CA PRO A 42 0.88 -10.08 -12.05
C PRO A 42 1.16 -11.34 -12.87
N THR A 43 2.44 -11.67 -13.05
CA THR A 43 2.87 -12.92 -13.72
C THR A 43 2.72 -14.15 -12.85
N GLY A 44 2.49 -13.95 -11.54
CA GLY A 44 2.46 -15.00 -10.52
C GLY A 44 3.77 -15.12 -9.76
N LYS A 45 4.79 -14.34 -10.12
CA LYS A 45 6.09 -14.33 -9.45
C LYS A 45 6.22 -13.15 -8.48
N LEU A 46 6.82 -13.42 -7.32
CA LEU A 46 7.16 -12.44 -6.31
C LEU A 46 8.68 -12.28 -6.24
N ASN A 47 9.12 -11.04 -6.23
CA ASN A 47 10.52 -10.65 -6.04
C ASN A 47 10.68 -10.03 -4.65
N ASP A 48 11.88 -10.14 -4.08
CA ASP A 48 12.24 -9.38 -2.89
C ASP A 48 12.26 -7.88 -3.22
N LEU A 49 12.04 -7.04 -2.22
CA LEU A 49 12.14 -5.59 -2.39
C LEU A 49 13.58 -5.21 -2.74
N ASN A 50 13.75 -4.33 -3.71
CA ASN A 50 15.04 -3.71 -3.98
C ASN A 50 15.39 -2.69 -2.88
N GLU A 51 16.59 -2.11 -2.93
CA GLU A 51 17.08 -1.15 -1.92
C GLU A 51 16.16 0.05 -1.74
N GLU A 52 15.60 0.57 -2.83
CA GLU A 52 14.68 1.70 -2.77
C GLU A 52 13.32 1.31 -2.20
N GLU A 53 12.74 0.21 -2.65
CA GLU A 53 11.46 -0.31 -2.14
C GLU A 53 11.56 -0.65 -0.65
N ALA A 54 12.72 -1.13 -0.19
CA ALA A 54 12.99 -1.44 1.21
C ALA A 54 12.92 -0.20 2.13
N LEU A 55 13.14 1.01 1.59
CA LEU A 55 12.95 2.26 2.34
C LEU A 55 11.52 2.40 2.88
N LEU A 56 10.52 1.84 2.19
CA LEU A 56 9.14 1.84 2.69
C LEU A 56 9.00 1.17 4.06
N ARG A 57 9.88 0.23 4.39
CA ARG A 57 9.85 -0.50 5.67
C ARG A 57 10.73 0.12 6.75
N THR A 58 11.69 0.95 6.36
CA THR A 58 12.75 1.44 7.25
C THR A 58 12.62 2.94 7.53
N GLU A 59 13.35 3.77 6.84
CA GLU A 59 13.42 5.22 7.08
C GLU A 59 12.37 6.03 6.30
N GLY A 60 11.60 5.38 5.43
CA GLY A 60 10.59 5.99 4.58
C GLY A 60 11.14 6.42 3.21
N LEU A 61 10.34 6.16 2.17
CA LEU A 61 10.60 6.55 0.79
C LEU A 61 10.12 7.97 0.53
N TYR A 62 10.90 8.78 -0.22
CA TYR A 62 10.39 10.00 -0.86
C TYR A 62 9.57 9.61 -2.09
N PRO A 63 8.22 9.82 -2.08
CA PRO A 63 7.36 9.22 -3.10
C PRO A 63 7.09 10.12 -4.30
N PHE A 64 8.04 11.01 -4.68
CA PHE A 64 7.87 11.98 -5.76
C PHE A 64 9.11 12.05 -6.67
N GLY A 65 9.01 12.82 -7.77
CA GLY A 65 10.12 13.07 -8.69
C GLY A 65 10.36 11.97 -9.71
N LYS A 66 9.66 10.83 -9.60
CA LYS A 66 9.64 9.76 -10.60
C LYS A 66 8.34 8.97 -10.49
N ALA A 67 7.99 8.27 -11.56
CA ALA A 67 6.82 7.41 -11.58
C ALA A 67 6.96 6.22 -10.62
N ILE A 68 5.94 6.00 -9.81
CA ILE A 68 5.76 4.83 -8.97
C ILE A 68 4.42 4.19 -9.34
N GLU A 69 4.47 2.91 -9.70
CA GLU A 69 3.32 2.04 -9.93
C GLU A 69 3.72 0.63 -9.49
N TRP A 70 3.61 0.39 -8.19
CA TRP A 70 4.11 -0.83 -7.57
C TRP A 70 3.00 -1.66 -6.96
N ALA A 71 2.87 -2.91 -7.39
CA ALA A 71 2.01 -3.90 -6.78
C ALA A 71 2.84 -4.73 -5.77
N LEU A 72 2.42 -4.72 -4.51
CA LEU A 72 3.19 -5.22 -3.36
C LEU A 72 2.30 -6.12 -2.49
N THR A 73 2.88 -7.12 -1.84
CA THR A 73 2.19 -7.85 -0.76
C THR A 73 2.20 -7.02 0.52
N ASN A 74 1.19 -7.20 1.38
CA ASN A 74 1.20 -6.63 2.71
C ASN A 74 2.04 -7.49 3.67
N GLU A 75 2.90 -6.84 4.46
CA GLU A 75 3.63 -7.42 5.58
C GLU A 75 3.79 -6.35 6.67
N PRO A 76 3.38 -6.62 7.93
CA PRO A 76 3.35 -5.62 8.98
C PRO A 76 4.71 -4.93 9.19
N LEU A 77 4.66 -3.64 9.48
CA LEU A 77 5.78 -2.90 10.06
C LEU A 77 5.85 -3.16 11.57
N SER A 78 7.02 -3.02 12.17
CA SER A 78 7.17 -2.93 13.63
C SER A 78 7.25 -1.45 14.01
N ILE A 79 6.23 -0.95 14.72
CA ILE A 79 6.18 0.41 15.26
C ILE A 79 6.05 0.31 16.78
N ASP A 80 7.04 0.80 17.52
CA ASP A 80 7.09 0.72 18.98
C ASP A 80 6.86 -0.71 19.52
N GLY A 81 7.43 -1.71 18.83
CA GLY A 81 7.31 -3.13 19.18
C GLY A 81 5.95 -3.76 18.89
N LYS A 82 5.05 -3.06 18.17
CA LYS A 82 3.74 -3.56 17.75
C LYS A 82 3.66 -3.70 16.23
N ASN A 83 2.92 -4.72 15.80
CA ASN A 83 2.60 -4.86 14.38
C ASN A 83 1.66 -3.76 13.92
N TYR A 84 2.01 -3.12 12.81
CA TYR A 84 1.24 -2.08 12.15
C TYR A 84 1.04 -2.44 10.67
N ASN A 85 -0.21 -2.53 10.24
CA ASN A 85 -0.58 -2.67 8.84
C ASN A 85 -1.10 -1.32 8.33
N GLY A 86 -0.44 -0.75 7.33
CA GLY A 86 -0.88 0.55 6.82
C GLY A 86 0.25 1.36 6.18
N ALA A 87 -0.13 2.58 5.81
CA ALA A 87 0.77 3.61 5.31
C ALA A 87 0.93 4.72 6.36
N ILE A 88 2.12 5.29 6.45
CA ILE A 88 2.42 6.46 7.29
C ILE A 88 3.13 7.48 6.40
N LEU A 89 2.47 8.58 6.08
CA LEU A 89 3.05 9.69 5.33
C LEU A 89 3.39 10.83 6.31
N THR A 90 4.66 11.11 6.46
CA THR A 90 5.19 12.06 7.46
C THR A 90 5.78 13.29 6.81
N ASP A 91 5.38 14.49 7.27
CA ASP A 91 6.17 15.70 7.12
C ASP A 91 7.32 15.66 8.14
N THR A 92 8.52 15.37 7.68
CA THR A 92 9.69 15.18 8.54
C THR A 92 10.20 16.47 9.17
N GLU A 93 9.84 17.64 8.62
CA GLU A 93 10.18 18.96 9.20
C GLU A 93 9.24 19.31 10.37
N LYS A 94 7.95 18.99 10.22
CA LYS A 94 6.93 19.34 11.22
C LYS A 94 6.67 18.23 12.22
N GLY A 95 7.09 16.98 11.93
CA GLY A 95 6.81 15.82 12.76
C GLY A 95 5.35 15.39 12.73
N ILE A 96 4.57 15.83 11.73
CA ILE A 96 3.14 15.49 11.59
C ILE A 96 3.00 14.38 10.58
N SER A 97 2.21 13.37 10.91
CA SER A 97 1.99 12.19 10.07
C SER A 97 0.52 11.92 9.83
N VAL A 98 0.20 11.55 8.59
CA VAL A 98 -1.06 10.91 8.22
C VAL A 98 -0.87 9.42 8.28
N PHE A 99 -1.71 8.75 9.06
CA PHE A 99 -1.76 7.29 9.20
C PHE A 99 -2.96 6.75 8.42
N TYR A 100 -2.72 5.79 7.57
CA TYR A 100 -3.74 5.03 6.87
C TYR A 100 -3.62 3.56 7.28
N GLU A 101 -4.27 3.21 8.37
CA GLU A 101 -4.26 1.88 8.97
C GLU A 101 -5.29 0.97 8.32
N THR A 102 -4.92 -0.30 8.13
CA THR A 102 -5.79 -1.35 7.60
C THR A 102 -5.80 -2.57 8.50
N ASP A 103 -6.85 -3.34 8.47
CA ASP A 103 -6.88 -4.65 9.12
C ASP A 103 -6.23 -5.74 8.23
N GLU A 104 -6.21 -6.96 8.74
CA GLU A 104 -5.59 -8.11 8.08
C GLU A 104 -6.35 -8.63 6.84
N GLN A 105 -7.53 -8.07 6.53
CA GLN A 105 -8.26 -8.40 5.31
C GLN A 105 -7.58 -7.82 4.06
N PHE A 106 -6.80 -6.75 4.21
CA PHE A 106 -6.01 -6.18 3.12
C PHE A 106 -4.65 -6.90 3.01
N LYS A 107 -4.51 -7.70 1.96
CA LYS A 107 -3.34 -8.56 1.74
C LYS A 107 -2.28 -7.94 0.82
N HIS A 108 -2.63 -6.87 0.12
CA HIS A 108 -1.79 -6.25 -0.90
C HIS A 108 -1.89 -4.73 -0.87
N TRP A 109 -0.91 -4.10 -1.51
CA TRP A 109 -0.87 -2.68 -1.77
C TRP A 109 -0.58 -2.41 -3.25
N THR A 110 -1.26 -1.42 -3.82
CA THR A 110 -0.75 -0.69 -4.96
C THR A 110 -0.22 0.63 -4.44
N LEU A 111 1.02 0.97 -4.77
CA LEU A 111 1.57 2.29 -4.53
C LEU A 111 1.68 3.03 -5.86
N TRP A 112 0.97 4.15 -5.98
CA TRP A 112 0.87 4.91 -7.20
C TRP A 112 0.99 6.42 -6.94
N ASN A 113 1.63 7.17 -7.86
CA ASN A 113 1.87 8.60 -7.71
C ASN A 113 1.66 9.42 -9.00
N ASN A 114 0.95 8.86 -9.98
CA ASN A 114 0.65 9.51 -11.26
C ASN A 114 1.88 10.18 -11.91
N GLY A 115 2.97 9.42 -12.09
CA GLY A 115 4.21 9.92 -12.69
C GLY A 115 5.14 10.66 -11.74
N GLY A 116 4.72 10.96 -10.50
CA GLY A 116 5.56 11.60 -9.47
C GLY A 116 5.59 13.11 -9.49
N GLU A 117 4.98 13.77 -10.47
CA GLU A 117 4.95 15.24 -10.59
C GLU A 117 3.74 15.88 -9.89
N VAL A 118 2.67 15.12 -9.70
CA VAL A 118 1.45 15.59 -9.02
C VAL A 118 1.66 15.71 -7.50
N PRO A 119 0.91 16.61 -6.80
CA PRO A 119 1.08 16.82 -5.39
C PRO A 119 0.30 15.82 -4.53
N TYR A 120 0.31 14.53 -4.88
CA TYR A 120 -0.31 13.48 -4.09
C TYR A 120 0.37 12.13 -4.31
N VAL A 121 0.15 11.21 -3.37
CA VAL A 121 0.52 9.80 -3.46
C VAL A 121 -0.65 8.94 -3.02
N CYS A 122 -0.86 7.80 -3.69
CA CYS A 122 -1.93 6.86 -3.41
C CYS A 122 -1.34 5.54 -2.88
N PRO A 123 -1.30 5.33 -1.57
CA PRO A 123 -1.17 4.00 -0.99
C PRO A 123 -2.55 3.33 -1.02
N GLU A 124 -2.71 2.32 -1.85
CA GLU A 124 -3.98 1.68 -2.14
C GLU A 124 -4.05 0.29 -1.52
N PRO A 125 -4.75 0.10 -0.39
CA PRO A 125 -4.93 -1.22 0.18
C PRO A 125 -5.87 -2.05 -0.69
N GLN A 126 -5.47 -3.29 -0.94
CA GLN A 126 -6.20 -4.27 -1.74
C GLN A 126 -6.43 -5.54 -0.92
N SER A 127 -7.65 -6.05 -0.87
CA SER A 127 -7.94 -7.30 -0.18
C SER A 127 -7.41 -8.53 -0.91
N TRP A 128 -7.21 -8.42 -2.24
CA TRP A 128 -6.61 -9.44 -3.08
C TRP A 128 -5.65 -8.84 -4.12
N ALA A 129 -4.74 -9.67 -4.65
CA ALA A 129 -3.84 -9.26 -5.73
C ALA A 129 -4.62 -8.92 -7.00
N THR A 130 -4.13 -7.97 -7.79
CA THR A 130 -4.68 -7.71 -9.13
C THR A 130 -4.83 -9.02 -9.90
N ASN A 131 -5.99 -9.23 -10.51
CA ASN A 131 -6.32 -10.44 -11.27
C ASN A 131 -6.31 -11.75 -10.44
N ALA A 132 -6.46 -11.68 -9.13
CA ALA A 132 -6.42 -12.84 -8.23
C ALA A 132 -7.26 -14.06 -8.70
N PRO A 133 -8.48 -13.88 -9.26
CA PRO A 133 -9.27 -15.02 -9.75
C PRO A 133 -8.61 -15.86 -10.84
N ASN A 134 -7.68 -15.29 -11.60
CA ASN A 134 -6.99 -15.96 -12.71
C ASN A 134 -5.55 -16.38 -12.37
N LEU A 135 -5.05 -16.00 -11.19
CA LEU A 135 -3.74 -16.46 -10.73
C LEU A 135 -3.86 -17.89 -10.20
N LYS A 136 -3.08 -18.82 -10.77
CA LYS A 136 -3.00 -20.22 -10.31
C LYS A 136 -2.08 -20.33 -9.09
N LEU A 137 -2.40 -19.58 -8.03
CA LEU A 137 -1.62 -19.48 -6.78
C LEU A 137 -2.55 -19.71 -5.58
N PRO A 138 -1.99 -20.10 -4.42
CA PRO A 138 -2.78 -20.28 -3.21
C PRO A 138 -3.58 -19.02 -2.83
N ALA A 139 -4.82 -19.23 -2.39
CA ALA A 139 -5.71 -18.15 -1.97
C ALA A 139 -5.13 -17.30 -0.81
N GLN A 140 -4.35 -17.94 0.08
CA GLN A 140 -3.64 -17.27 1.17
C GLN A 140 -2.63 -16.22 0.65
N LEU A 141 -2.01 -16.50 -0.50
CA LEU A 141 -1.06 -15.59 -1.13
C LEU A 141 -1.77 -14.51 -1.96
N THR A 142 -2.79 -14.88 -2.72
CA THR A 142 -3.49 -13.95 -3.62
C THR A 142 -4.58 -13.13 -2.93
N GLY A 143 -5.02 -13.53 -1.74
CA GLY A 143 -6.17 -12.97 -1.05
C GLY A 143 -7.52 -13.35 -1.68
N PHE A 144 -7.53 -14.24 -2.70
CA PHE A 144 -8.76 -14.63 -3.37
C PHE A 144 -9.70 -15.37 -2.42
N GLN A 145 -10.93 -14.89 -2.34
CA GLN A 145 -11.93 -15.41 -1.40
C GLN A 145 -13.35 -15.33 -1.93
N PHE A 146 -14.23 -16.09 -1.28
CA PHE A 146 -15.66 -16.13 -1.55
C PHE A 146 -16.45 -15.76 -0.30
N ILE A 147 -17.63 -15.16 -0.51
CA ILE A 147 -18.65 -15.04 0.52
C ILE A 147 -19.75 -16.08 0.22
N GLU A 148 -20.04 -16.93 1.21
CA GLU A 148 -21.14 -17.87 1.14
C GLU A 148 -22.49 -17.14 1.22
N PRO A 149 -23.57 -17.72 0.68
CA PRO A 149 -24.91 -17.16 0.80
C PRO A 149 -25.30 -16.89 2.26
N GLY A 150 -25.79 -15.70 2.53
CA GLY A 150 -26.21 -15.28 3.87
C GLY A 150 -25.06 -14.95 4.83
N LYS A 151 -23.79 -14.94 4.36
CA LYS A 151 -22.61 -14.53 5.15
C LYS A 151 -22.19 -13.09 4.83
N GLU A 152 -21.44 -12.50 5.76
CA GLU A 152 -20.86 -11.17 5.63
C GLU A 152 -19.34 -11.27 5.51
N TRP A 153 -18.75 -10.32 4.80
CA TRP A 153 -17.31 -10.02 4.86
C TRP A 153 -17.14 -8.59 5.38
N LYS A 154 -16.22 -8.40 6.31
CA LYS A 154 -15.95 -7.10 6.93
C LYS A 154 -14.46 -6.80 6.85
N ALA A 155 -14.13 -5.54 6.54
CA ALA A 155 -12.78 -5.02 6.59
C ALA A 155 -12.82 -3.61 7.19
N VAL A 156 -11.74 -3.22 7.83
CA VAL A 156 -11.63 -1.92 8.52
C VAL A 156 -10.41 -1.17 8.02
N THR A 157 -10.64 0.08 7.66
CA THR A 157 -9.56 1.06 7.46
C THR A 157 -9.77 2.24 8.39
N ARG A 158 -8.68 2.89 8.80
CA ARG A 158 -8.71 4.13 9.59
C ARG A 158 -7.74 5.13 9.00
N LEU A 159 -8.21 6.37 8.81
CA LEU A 159 -7.38 7.49 8.39
C LEU A 159 -7.38 8.52 9.51
N TYR A 160 -6.18 8.86 10.02
CA TYR A 160 -6.04 9.83 11.11
C TYR A 160 -4.68 10.54 11.08
N VAL A 161 -4.55 11.64 11.82
CA VAL A 161 -3.34 12.45 11.91
C VAL A 161 -2.77 12.42 13.33
N LYS A 162 -1.47 12.35 13.43
CA LYS A 162 -0.70 12.52 14.67
C LYS A 162 0.45 13.50 14.47
#